data_531b264fa4f7088d24bad4b51de078af
#
_entry.id   531b264fa4f7088d24bad4b51de078af
#
_cell.length_a   1.000
_cell.length_b   1.000
_cell.length_c   1.000
_cell.angle_alpha   90.00
_cell.angle_beta   90.00
_cell.angle_gamma   90.00
#
_symmetry.space_group_name_H-M   'P 1'
#
loop_
_entity.id
_entity.type
_entity.pdbx_description
1 polymer ?
#
loop_
_entity_poly.entity_id
_entity_poly.type
_entity_poly.pdbx_seq_one_letter_code
_entity_poly.pdbx_strand_id
1 'polypeptide(L)'
;MNIVKGKQATPLKCVMYGPEGIGKTTFASRWPAPLFLDFEGGTGRMNVDRIAVSGYSELEQIMGKIAKDHASYKTLVFDTADWLDRLMIRNVCDAANKKGIEEFGYGKGFTFLAEKWAAFLDRLNRFGEATGMHLVFLAHATLRKFEQPEEAGAYDRWELKCSKTVSPLLKEWADLLLFANYKTIVVTDNGGKGKAAGGKRVVYTTHHPCWDAKNRFGLPEELPFEYAALAPELVTVIRENTAAATAPKTETLPKPEPKPEPAKAVEAPAATDPEKAELLRQLNTLMEMGGISPQQLEAEVARRGVCPAGTPFEQYNIPTLKRIVAGWEVIKSNIHNQEK
;
A
#
# COMPACT_ATOMS: atom_id res chain seq x y z
N MET A 1 -10.40 -8.70 -30.69
CA MET A 1 -10.66 -8.37 -29.27
C MET A 1 -9.57 -9.03 -28.45
N ASN A 2 -8.68 -8.27 -27.81
CA ASN A 2 -7.61 -8.85 -26.94
C ASN A 2 -8.14 -8.96 -25.53
N ILE A 3 -8.45 -10.18 -25.07
CA ILE A 3 -8.83 -10.47 -23.68
C ILE A 3 -7.55 -10.85 -22.95
N VAL A 4 -7.16 -10.04 -21.96
CA VAL A 4 -6.04 -10.32 -21.08
C VAL A 4 -6.57 -11.03 -19.84
N LYS A 5 -6.01 -12.20 -19.51
CA LYS A 5 -6.42 -13.00 -18.34
C LYS A 5 -5.35 -12.93 -17.25
N GLY A 6 -5.80 -12.94 -16.00
CA GLY A 6 -4.92 -13.00 -14.83
C GLY A 6 -4.37 -11.62 -14.38
N LYS A 7 -3.51 -11.66 -13.34
CA LYS A 7 -2.85 -10.47 -12.81
C LYS A 7 -1.81 -9.98 -13.82
N GLN A 8 -1.71 -8.67 -14.02
CA GLN A 8 -0.71 -8.06 -14.89
C GLN A 8 0.47 -7.55 -14.03
N ALA A 9 1.69 -7.83 -14.50
CA ALA A 9 2.90 -7.25 -13.94
C ALA A 9 3.01 -5.78 -14.37
N THR A 10 2.40 -4.89 -13.61
CA THR A 10 2.48 -3.44 -13.85
C THR A 10 3.33 -2.77 -12.79
N PRO A 11 4.05 -1.68 -13.15
CA PRO A 11 4.73 -0.85 -12.16
C PRO A 11 3.76 -0.34 -11.09
N LEU A 12 4.19 -0.34 -9.84
CA LEU A 12 3.38 0.11 -8.73
C LEU A 12 3.20 1.62 -8.75
N LYS A 13 1.97 2.07 -8.55
CA LYS A 13 1.61 3.48 -8.36
C LYS A 13 1.27 3.72 -6.90
N CYS A 14 2.16 4.39 -6.18
CA CYS A 14 2.03 4.67 -4.75
C CYS A 14 1.91 6.16 -4.51
N VAL A 15 0.99 6.54 -3.64
CA VAL A 15 0.93 7.89 -3.06
C VAL A 15 1.07 7.75 -1.55
N MET A 16 2.08 8.38 -0.96
CA MET A 16 2.26 8.46 0.47
C MET A 16 2.12 9.90 0.95
N TYR A 17 1.23 10.13 1.89
CA TYR A 17 1.05 11.46 2.47
C TYR A 17 1.08 11.42 4.00
N GLY A 18 1.40 12.56 4.61
CA GLY A 18 1.50 12.69 6.06
C GLY A 18 2.05 14.04 6.48
N PRO A 19 2.09 14.33 7.79
CA PRO A 19 2.61 15.58 8.33
C PRO A 19 4.02 15.90 7.85
N GLU A 20 4.36 17.18 7.87
CA GLU A 20 5.72 17.65 7.62
C GLU A 20 6.68 17.04 8.66
N GLY A 21 7.90 16.70 8.23
CA GLY A 21 8.92 16.16 9.13
C GLY A 21 8.74 14.70 9.57
N ILE A 22 7.68 14.00 9.18
CA ILE A 22 7.48 12.57 9.58
C ILE A 22 8.51 11.62 8.97
N GLY A 23 9.22 12.02 7.91
CA GLY A 23 10.27 11.22 7.27
C GLY A 23 9.86 10.57 5.95
N LYS A 24 8.89 11.10 5.22
CA LYS A 24 8.42 10.57 3.93
C LYS A 24 9.55 10.33 2.92
N THR A 25 10.41 11.33 2.73
CA THR A 25 11.58 11.24 1.82
C THR A 25 12.54 10.14 2.25
N THR A 26 12.82 10.02 3.57
CA THR A 26 13.64 8.92 4.12
C THR A 26 13.02 7.56 3.89
N PHE A 27 11.70 7.45 4.01
CA PHE A 27 10.99 6.21 3.70
C PHE A 27 11.11 5.87 2.20
N ALA A 28 10.89 6.84 1.32
CA ALA A 28 10.99 6.66 -0.12
C ALA A 28 12.43 6.35 -0.58
N SER A 29 13.47 6.82 0.12
CA SER A 29 14.86 6.49 -0.21
C SER A 29 15.22 5.02 -0.02
N ARG A 30 14.37 4.23 0.62
CA ARG A 30 14.53 2.78 0.81
C ARG A 30 13.86 1.94 -0.27
N TRP A 31 13.16 2.57 -1.21
CA TRP A 31 12.60 1.87 -2.36
C TRP A 31 13.72 1.36 -3.29
N PRO A 32 13.42 0.37 -4.17
CA PRO A 32 14.41 -0.15 -5.11
C PRO A 32 14.97 0.95 -6.03
N ALA A 33 16.28 1.18 -6.00
CA ALA A 33 17.01 2.13 -6.85
C ALA A 33 16.23 3.42 -7.16
N PRO A 34 15.93 4.28 -6.16
CA PRO A 34 15.07 5.44 -6.32
C PRO A 34 15.80 6.61 -6.98
N LEU A 35 15.15 7.27 -7.94
CA LEU A 35 15.50 8.57 -8.47
C LEU A 35 14.46 9.59 -8.00
N PHE A 36 14.91 10.66 -7.38
CA PHE A 36 14.03 11.72 -6.87
C PHE A 36 13.89 12.87 -7.85
N LEU A 37 12.66 13.28 -8.12
CA LEU A 37 12.33 14.59 -8.68
C LEU A 37 12.00 15.52 -7.52
N ASP A 38 12.96 16.38 -7.19
CA ASP A 38 12.88 17.27 -6.03
C ASP A 38 12.29 18.62 -6.44
N PHE A 39 11.05 18.87 -6.03
CA PHE A 39 10.32 20.12 -6.30
C PHE A 39 10.43 21.12 -5.15
N GLU A 40 10.79 20.64 -3.96
CA GLU A 40 10.81 21.44 -2.73
C GLU A 40 12.22 21.87 -2.31
N GLY A 41 13.24 21.17 -2.78
CA GLY A 41 14.62 21.33 -2.33
C GLY A 41 14.94 20.57 -1.04
N GLY A 42 14.05 19.67 -0.61
CA GLY A 42 14.16 18.96 0.68
C GLY A 42 15.22 17.87 0.71
N THR A 43 15.63 17.35 -0.44
CA THR A 43 16.58 16.21 -0.51
C THR A 43 18.05 16.60 -0.38
N GLY A 44 18.37 17.88 -0.34
CA GLY A 44 19.74 18.41 -0.43
C GLY A 44 20.74 17.85 0.60
N ARG A 45 20.27 17.38 1.75
CA ARG A 45 21.11 16.79 2.83
C ARG A 45 21.03 15.28 2.91
N MET A 46 20.40 14.63 1.92
CA MET A 46 20.22 13.18 1.87
C MET A 46 21.17 12.58 0.82
N ASN A 47 21.65 11.36 1.08
CA ASN A 47 22.43 10.59 0.10
C ASN A 47 21.47 9.83 -0.82
N VAL A 48 20.94 10.55 -1.83
CA VAL A 48 20.01 10.04 -2.83
C VAL A 48 20.29 10.64 -4.20
N ASP A 49 20.02 9.91 -5.26
CA ASP A 49 20.05 10.43 -6.61
C ASP A 49 18.81 11.30 -6.84
N ARG A 50 19.03 12.53 -7.29
CA ARG A 50 17.95 13.51 -7.47
C ARG A 50 18.17 14.43 -8.65
N ILE A 51 17.07 14.93 -9.17
CA ILE A 51 17.02 16.02 -10.15
C ILE A 51 16.12 17.10 -9.54
N ALA A 52 16.67 18.30 -9.35
CA ALA A 52 15.89 19.46 -8.94
C ALA A 52 15.00 19.91 -10.11
N VAL A 53 13.74 20.22 -9.82
CA VAL A 53 12.74 20.62 -10.82
C VAL A 53 12.13 21.93 -10.41
N SER A 54 12.33 22.98 -11.21
CA SER A 54 11.87 24.33 -10.92
C SER A 54 10.65 24.77 -11.75
N GLY A 55 10.31 24.01 -12.81
CA GLY A 55 9.21 24.33 -13.71
C GLY A 55 8.58 23.12 -14.36
N TYR A 56 7.30 23.26 -14.78
CA TYR A 56 6.58 22.15 -15.39
C TYR A 56 7.15 21.77 -16.78
N SER A 57 7.54 22.74 -17.59
CA SER A 57 8.17 22.45 -18.90
C SER A 57 9.52 21.75 -18.78
N GLU A 58 10.27 22.08 -17.72
CA GLU A 58 11.51 21.38 -17.37
C GLU A 58 11.25 19.92 -16.97
N LEU A 59 10.20 19.69 -16.15
CA LEU A 59 9.77 18.33 -15.78
C LEU A 59 9.48 17.46 -17.01
N GLU A 60 8.81 18.00 -18.03
CA GLU A 60 8.50 17.26 -19.24
C GLU A 60 9.77 16.84 -20.02
N GLN A 61 10.76 17.73 -20.08
CA GLN A 61 12.06 17.41 -20.67
C GLN A 61 12.85 16.36 -19.87
N ILE A 62 12.85 16.49 -18.55
CA ILE A 62 13.48 15.53 -17.62
C ILE A 62 12.84 14.14 -17.78
N MET A 63 11.51 14.06 -17.78
CA MET A 63 10.79 12.80 -17.99
C MET A 63 11.15 12.13 -19.32
N GLY A 64 11.28 12.93 -20.40
CA GLY A 64 11.72 12.45 -21.71
C GLY A 64 13.15 11.91 -21.72
N LYS A 65 14.06 12.47 -20.91
CA LYS A 65 15.44 11.97 -20.76
C LYS A 65 15.47 10.69 -19.93
N ILE A 66 14.75 10.65 -18.79
CA ILE A 66 14.67 9.45 -17.93
C ILE A 66 14.07 8.27 -18.72
N ALA A 67 13.06 8.49 -19.56
CA ALA A 67 12.47 7.44 -20.38
C ALA A 67 13.49 6.78 -21.33
N LYS A 68 14.52 7.52 -21.76
CA LYS A 68 15.59 7.03 -22.64
C LYS A 68 16.74 6.38 -21.89
N ASP A 69 17.04 6.86 -20.69
CA ASP A 69 18.17 6.42 -19.86
C ASP A 69 17.74 6.22 -18.40
N HIS A 70 17.08 5.10 -18.15
CA HIS A 70 16.55 4.75 -16.82
C HIS A 70 17.11 3.43 -16.27
N ALA A 71 18.04 2.79 -16.96
CA ALA A 71 18.48 1.42 -16.64
C ALA A 71 18.96 1.22 -15.19
N SER A 72 19.54 2.26 -14.57
CA SER A 72 20.04 2.23 -13.20
C SER A 72 18.95 2.43 -12.15
N TYR A 73 17.74 2.86 -12.54
CA TYR A 73 16.68 3.21 -11.62
C TYR A 73 15.47 2.28 -11.76
N LYS A 74 14.81 2.00 -10.63
CA LYS A 74 13.61 1.15 -10.57
C LYS A 74 12.41 1.89 -9.99
N THR A 75 12.62 3.04 -9.38
CA THR A 75 11.56 3.85 -8.76
C THR A 75 11.78 5.31 -9.09
N LEU A 76 10.74 5.99 -9.55
CA LEU A 76 10.70 7.44 -9.71
C LEU A 76 9.87 8.04 -8.59
N VAL A 77 10.49 8.91 -7.79
CA VAL A 77 9.88 9.55 -6.63
C VAL A 77 9.62 11.02 -6.92
N PHE A 78 8.38 11.47 -6.79
CA PHE A 78 7.95 12.87 -6.90
C PHE A 78 7.87 13.49 -5.50
N ASP A 79 8.82 14.33 -5.13
CA ASP A 79 8.96 14.93 -3.80
C ASP A 79 8.85 16.47 -3.85
N THR A 80 7.64 17.03 -3.65
CA THR A 80 6.35 16.46 -3.30
C THR A 80 5.25 16.83 -4.29
N ALA A 81 4.13 16.10 -4.27
CA ALA A 81 2.98 16.32 -5.16
C ALA A 81 2.36 17.71 -4.99
N ASP A 82 2.31 18.23 -3.75
CA ASP A 82 1.76 19.55 -3.46
C ASP A 82 2.65 20.68 -3.99
N TRP A 83 3.96 20.50 -4.08
CA TRP A 83 4.85 21.43 -4.78
C TRP A 83 4.72 21.31 -6.30
N LEU A 84 4.60 20.11 -6.83
CA LEU A 84 4.29 19.92 -8.26
C LEU A 84 2.94 20.55 -8.64
N ASP A 85 1.94 20.45 -7.76
CA ASP A 85 0.64 21.08 -7.98
C ASP A 85 0.77 22.60 -8.13
N ARG A 86 1.59 23.27 -7.30
CA ARG A 86 1.91 24.70 -7.45
C ARG A 86 2.59 25.03 -8.77
N LEU A 87 3.52 24.18 -9.24
CA LEU A 87 4.17 24.37 -10.54
C LEU A 87 3.18 24.22 -11.70
N MET A 88 2.24 23.28 -11.60
CA MET A 88 1.19 23.12 -12.60
C MET A 88 0.21 24.28 -12.61
N ILE A 89 -0.18 24.81 -11.42
CA ILE A 89 -0.99 26.01 -11.30
C ILE A 89 -0.31 27.18 -12.01
N ARG A 90 0.97 27.42 -11.71
CA ARG A 90 1.75 28.47 -12.37
C ARG A 90 1.76 28.32 -13.87
N ASN A 91 2.04 27.11 -14.35
CA ASN A 91 2.06 26.84 -15.77
C ASN A 91 0.70 27.07 -16.48
N VAL A 92 -0.42 26.72 -15.81
CA VAL A 92 -1.77 27.01 -16.31
C VAL A 92 -2.00 28.52 -16.39
N CYS A 93 -1.58 29.26 -15.36
CA CYS A 93 -1.71 30.72 -15.33
C CYS A 93 -0.84 31.41 -16.39
N ASP A 94 0.43 31.00 -16.51
CA ASP A 94 1.39 31.58 -17.47
C ASP A 94 0.93 31.38 -18.92
N ALA A 95 0.41 30.19 -19.25
CA ALA A 95 -0.12 29.87 -20.57
C ALA A 95 -1.30 30.76 -21.00
N ALA A 96 -2.01 31.33 -20.04
CA ALA A 96 -3.15 32.22 -20.28
C ALA A 96 -2.86 33.70 -19.92
N ASN A 97 -1.60 34.05 -19.62
CA ASN A 97 -1.18 35.37 -19.13
C ASN A 97 -2.00 35.85 -17.89
N LYS A 98 -2.26 34.92 -16.95
CA LYS A 98 -2.97 35.18 -15.69
C LYS A 98 -1.99 35.26 -14.52
N LYS A 99 -2.24 36.13 -13.56
CA LYS A 99 -1.43 36.27 -12.35
C LYS A 99 -1.76 35.21 -11.30
N GLY A 100 -2.97 34.66 -11.34
CA GLY A 100 -3.44 33.63 -10.42
C GLY A 100 -4.59 32.82 -11.00
N ILE A 101 -4.82 31.63 -10.44
CA ILE A 101 -5.80 30.67 -10.95
C ILE A 101 -7.26 31.17 -10.81
N GLU A 102 -7.51 32.07 -9.85
CA GLU A 102 -8.84 32.69 -9.65
C GLU A 102 -9.22 33.69 -10.75
N GLU A 103 -8.23 34.24 -11.50
CA GLU A 103 -8.48 35.16 -12.59
C GLU A 103 -9.18 34.51 -13.80
N PHE A 104 -9.30 33.20 -13.85
CA PHE A 104 -10.09 32.50 -14.88
C PHE A 104 -11.61 32.68 -14.67
N GLY A 105 -12.03 33.03 -13.46
CA GLY A 105 -13.44 33.21 -13.09
C GLY A 105 -14.20 31.87 -12.98
N TYR A 106 -15.21 31.85 -12.16
CA TYR A 106 -16.15 30.73 -11.99
C TYR A 106 -15.48 29.34 -11.83
N GLY A 107 -14.30 29.30 -11.20
CA GLY A 107 -13.58 28.05 -10.97
C GLY A 107 -12.94 27.39 -12.21
N LYS A 108 -13.02 27.98 -13.40
CA LYS A 108 -12.48 27.41 -14.65
C LYS A 108 -10.98 27.12 -14.57
N GLY A 109 -10.20 27.93 -13.84
CA GLY A 109 -8.77 27.67 -13.66
C GLY A 109 -8.50 26.33 -13.00
N PHE A 110 -9.30 25.93 -12.01
CA PHE A 110 -9.19 24.62 -11.36
C PHE A 110 -9.66 23.48 -12.27
N THR A 111 -10.58 23.71 -13.21
CA THR A 111 -10.93 22.73 -14.23
C THR A 111 -9.74 22.47 -15.18
N PHE A 112 -9.08 23.52 -15.68
CA PHE A 112 -7.88 23.38 -16.50
C PHE A 112 -6.73 22.69 -15.74
N LEU A 113 -6.59 22.99 -14.46
CA LEU A 113 -5.62 22.30 -13.61
C LEU A 113 -5.92 20.81 -13.51
N ALA A 114 -7.18 20.44 -13.28
CA ALA A 114 -7.61 19.03 -13.18
C ALA A 114 -7.37 18.28 -14.50
N GLU A 115 -7.72 18.89 -15.65
CA GLU A 115 -7.45 18.31 -16.98
C GLU A 115 -5.95 18.13 -17.22
N LYS A 116 -5.13 19.09 -16.80
CA LYS A 116 -3.67 19.02 -16.91
C LYS A 116 -3.10 17.89 -16.05
N TRP A 117 -3.58 17.73 -14.83
CA TRP A 117 -3.19 16.63 -13.95
C TRP A 117 -3.62 15.27 -14.52
N ALA A 118 -4.86 15.14 -15.00
CA ALA A 118 -5.34 13.91 -15.62
C ALA A 118 -4.46 13.51 -16.79
N ALA A 119 -4.16 14.45 -17.70
CA ALA A 119 -3.25 14.21 -18.82
C ALA A 119 -1.82 13.83 -18.37
N PHE A 120 -1.33 14.41 -17.27
CA PHE A 120 -0.03 14.06 -16.70
C PHE A 120 -0.03 12.64 -16.13
N LEU A 121 -1.05 12.25 -15.35
CA LEU A 121 -1.19 10.91 -14.79
C LEU A 121 -1.31 9.84 -15.88
N ASP A 122 -2.01 10.13 -16.98
CA ASP A 122 -2.06 9.23 -18.16
C ASP A 122 -0.69 9.06 -18.82
N ARG A 123 0.10 10.13 -18.90
CA ARG A 123 1.49 10.02 -19.39
C ARG A 123 2.36 9.22 -18.42
N LEU A 124 2.16 9.36 -17.11
CA LEU A 124 2.86 8.56 -16.12
C LEU A 124 2.52 7.07 -16.19
N ASN A 125 1.26 6.72 -16.50
CA ASN A 125 0.89 5.33 -16.76
C ASN A 125 1.73 4.75 -17.91
N ARG A 126 1.75 5.44 -19.06
CA ARG A 126 2.55 5.03 -20.24
C ARG A 126 4.06 5.02 -19.94
N PHE A 127 4.55 5.99 -19.16
CA PHE A 127 5.95 6.04 -18.74
C PHE A 127 6.31 4.83 -17.88
N GLY A 128 5.50 4.50 -16.88
CA GLY A 128 5.70 3.33 -16.02
C GLY A 128 5.69 2.02 -16.83
N GLU A 129 4.73 1.86 -17.75
CA GLU A 129 4.66 0.69 -18.64
C GLU A 129 5.90 0.56 -19.53
N ALA A 130 6.39 1.67 -20.08
CA ALA A 130 7.53 1.68 -20.99
C ALA A 130 8.87 1.44 -20.26
N THR A 131 9.02 1.92 -19.04
CA THR A 131 10.29 1.87 -18.28
C THR A 131 10.34 0.74 -17.24
N GLY A 132 9.20 0.22 -16.82
CA GLY A 132 9.09 -0.72 -15.70
C GLY A 132 9.33 -0.07 -14.34
N MET A 133 9.47 1.25 -14.24
CA MET A 133 9.74 1.96 -13.00
C MET A 133 8.47 2.10 -12.16
N HIS A 134 8.58 1.85 -10.84
CA HIS A 134 7.56 2.22 -9.88
C HIS A 134 7.43 3.74 -9.78
N LEU A 135 6.22 4.23 -9.56
CA LEU A 135 5.91 5.66 -9.47
C LEU A 135 5.43 5.98 -8.07
N VAL A 136 6.16 6.82 -7.36
CA VAL A 136 5.89 7.17 -5.96
C VAL A 136 5.70 8.66 -5.83
N PHE A 137 4.51 9.10 -5.41
CA PHE A 137 4.27 10.48 -5.00
C PHE A 137 4.35 10.59 -3.48
N LEU A 138 5.14 11.54 -3.01
CA LEU A 138 5.10 12.00 -1.63
C LEU A 138 4.25 13.27 -1.59
N ALA A 139 3.44 13.42 -0.54
CA ALA A 139 2.63 14.62 -0.34
C ALA A 139 2.58 15.02 1.13
N HIS A 140 2.43 16.30 1.40
CA HIS A 140 2.08 16.76 2.73
C HIS A 140 0.62 16.48 3.04
N ALA A 141 0.32 16.34 4.33
CA ALA A 141 -1.04 16.26 4.83
C ALA A 141 -1.51 17.61 5.35
N THR A 142 -2.80 17.84 5.27
CA THR A 142 -3.47 18.99 5.89
C THR A 142 -4.73 18.52 6.59
N LEU A 143 -5.09 19.17 7.70
CA LEU A 143 -6.39 18.95 8.35
C LEU A 143 -7.45 19.81 7.65
N ARG A 144 -8.58 19.18 7.34
CA ARG A 144 -9.77 19.86 6.79
C ARG A 144 -10.99 19.43 7.58
N LYS A 145 -11.91 20.36 7.78
CA LYS A 145 -13.24 20.03 8.30
C LYS A 145 -14.00 19.26 7.25
N PHE A 146 -14.61 18.17 7.67
CA PHE A 146 -15.41 17.28 6.86
C PHE A 146 -16.78 17.12 7.49
N GLU A 147 -17.81 17.19 6.67
CA GLU A 147 -19.21 16.99 7.06
C GLU A 147 -19.78 15.87 6.21
N GLN A 148 -20.39 14.90 6.83
CA GLN A 148 -21.14 13.85 6.13
C GLN A 148 -22.63 14.13 6.25
N PRO A 149 -23.41 13.95 5.17
CA PRO A 149 -24.85 14.22 5.20
C PRO A 149 -25.63 13.39 6.21
N GLU A 150 -25.10 12.23 6.60
CA GLU A 150 -25.74 11.25 7.49
C GLU A 150 -25.32 11.40 8.97
N GLU A 151 -24.31 12.22 9.27
CA GLU A 151 -23.79 12.40 10.61
C GLU A 151 -24.02 13.82 11.12
N ALA A 152 -24.44 13.96 12.38
CA ALA A 152 -24.60 15.24 13.03
C ALA A 152 -23.23 15.76 13.48
N GLY A 153 -22.68 16.72 12.73
CA GLY A 153 -21.48 17.47 13.11
C GLY A 153 -20.32 17.34 12.13
N ALA A 154 -19.47 18.35 12.18
CA ALA A 154 -18.22 18.38 11.42
C ALA A 154 -17.09 17.78 12.25
N TYR A 155 -16.18 17.04 11.61
CA TYR A 155 -14.97 16.53 12.24
C TYR A 155 -13.74 16.85 11.39
N ASP A 156 -12.55 16.82 12.01
CA ASP A 156 -11.30 17.07 11.33
C ASP A 156 -10.78 15.81 10.64
N ARG A 157 -10.42 15.95 9.38
CA ARG A 157 -9.91 14.87 8.55
C ARG A 157 -8.58 15.24 7.93
N TRP A 158 -7.66 14.28 7.91
CA TRP A 158 -6.39 14.39 7.20
C TRP A 158 -6.60 14.16 5.70
N GLU A 159 -6.12 15.10 4.90
CA GLU A 159 -6.16 15.02 3.45
C GLU A 159 -4.81 15.39 2.82
N LEU A 160 -4.63 15.01 1.54
CA LEU A 160 -3.48 15.48 0.76
C LEU A 160 -3.54 17.01 0.66
N LYS A 161 -2.39 17.67 0.83
CA LYS A 161 -2.25 19.14 0.76
C LYS A 161 -2.26 19.68 -0.69
N CYS A 162 -2.76 18.91 -1.65
CA CYS A 162 -2.99 19.34 -3.02
C CYS A 162 -4.30 20.14 -3.14
N SER A 163 -4.50 20.76 -4.29
CA SER A 163 -5.77 21.42 -4.65
C SER A 163 -6.94 20.45 -4.52
N LYS A 164 -8.13 20.97 -4.18
CA LYS A 164 -9.33 20.14 -3.99
C LYS A 164 -9.70 19.32 -5.22
N THR A 165 -9.40 19.80 -6.42
CA THR A 165 -9.64 19.11 -7.69
C THR A 165 -8.59 18.06 -8.02
N VAL A 166 -7.39 18.17 -7.45
CA VAL A 166 -6.24 17.28 -7.73
C VAL A 166 -6.16 16.11 -6.75
N SER A 167 -6.47 16.35 -5.47
CA SER A 167 -6.44 15.28 -4.45
C SER A 167 -7.24 14.03 -4.85
N PRO A 168 -8.48 14.12 -5.36
CA PRO A 168 -9.22 12.95 -5.82
C PRO A 168 -8.52 12.21 -6.96
N LEU A 169 -7.97 12.92 -7.94
CA LEU A 169 -7.29 12.32 -9.09
C LEU A 169 -6.09 11.45 -8.66
N LEU A 170 -5.27 11.94 -7.72
CA LEU A 170 -4.14 11.19 -7.17
C LEU A 170 -4.60 9.95 -6.39
N LYS A 171 -5.66 10.09 -5.57
CA LYS A 171 -6.23 8.98 -4.78
C LYS A 171 -6.80 7.87 -5.70
N GLU A 172 -7.48 8.24 -6.77
CA GLU A 172 -8.05 7.31 -7.75
C GLU A 172 -6.95 6.61 -8.55
N TRP A 173 -5.97 7.35 -9.01
CA TRP A 173 -4.86 6.86 -9.82
C TRP A 173 -3.96 5.86 -9.07
N ALA A 174 -3.75 6.04 -7.78
CA ALA A 174 -2.88 5.20 -6.97
C ALA A 174 -3.42 3.77 -6.82
N ASP A 175 -2.54 2.78 -6.88
CA ASP A 175 -2.83 1.40 -6.46
C ASP A 175 -2.69 1.26 -4.94
N LEU A 176 -1.78 2.05 -4.35
CA LEU A 176 -1.47 2.09 -2.93
C LEU A 176 -1.48 3.54 -2.46
N LEU A 177 -2.43 3.90 -1.61
CA LEU A 177 -2.49 5.19 -0.92
C LEU A 177 -2.17 4.96 0.55
N LEU A 178 -1.07 5.53 1.01
CA LEU A 178 -0.55 5.37 2.35
C LEU A 178 -0.67 6.66 3.16
N PHE A 179 -1.27 6.57 4.34
CA PHE A 179 -1.28 7.68 5.29
C PHE A 179 -0.26 7.43 6.39
N ALA A 180 0.77 8.27 6.46
CA ALA A 180 1.80 8.22 7.49
C ALA A 180 1.46 9.20 8.63
N ASN A 181 1.47 8.73 9.88
CA ASN A 181 1.20 9.59 11.03
C ASN A 181 1.92 9.09 12.29
N TYR A 182 1.89 9.91 13.32
CA TYR A 182 2.31 9.53 14.68
C TYR A 182 1.13 8.88 15.40
N LYS A 183 1.36 7.69 15.97
CA LYS A 183 0.38 7.04 16.85
C LYS A 183 0.48 7.67 18.23
N THR A 184 -0.40 8.62 18.50
CA THR A 184 -0.48 9.31 19.78
C THR A 184 -1.47 8.58 20.69
N ILE A 185 -1.04 8.25 21.89
CA ILE A 185 -1.91 7.72 22.96
C ILE A 185 -2.19 8.88 23.90
N VAL A 186 -3.46 9.22 24.07
CA VAL A 186 -3.86 10.21 25.08
C VAL A 186 -4.01 9.47 26.40
N VAL A 187 -3.09 9.69 27.33
CA VAL A 187 -3.20 9.20 28.69
C VAL A 187 -3.89 10.27 29.54
N THR A 188 -5.07 9.96 30.05
CA THR A 188 -5.80 10.84 30.97
C THR A 188 -5.26 10.60 32.37
N ASP A 189 -4.74 11.63 33.02
CA ASP A 189 -4.34 11.56 34.41
C ASP A 189 -5.57 11.60 35.33
N ASN A 190 -5.37 11.30 36.63
CA ASN A 190 -6.43 11.30 37.63
C ASN A 190 -7.15 12.64 37.82
N GLY A 191 -6.70 13.70 37.17
CA GLY A 191 -7.31 15.05 37.15
C GLY A 191 -8.10 15.36 35.87
N GLY A 192 -8.32 14.38 34.96
CA GLY A 192 -9.11 14.55 33.73
C GLY A 192 -8.38 15.31 32.62
N LYS A 193 -7.10 15.66 32.79
CA LYS A 193 -6.30 16.31 31.76
C LYS A 193 -5.59 15.25 30.91
N GLY A 194 -5.93 15.22 29.63
CA GLY A 194 -5.25 14.36 28.65
C GLY A 194 -3.82 14.82 28.38
N LYS A 195 -2.84 13.97 28.59
CA LYS A 195 -1.46 14.17 28.12
C LYS A 195 -1.23 13.27 26.91
N ALA A 196 -0.77 13.86 25.80
CA ALA A 196 -0.33 13.09 24.65
C ALA A 196 0.95 12.31 25.03
N ALA A 197 0.88 10.99 25.00
CA ALA A 197 2.01 10.09 25.19
C ALA A 197 2.15 9.25 23.92
N GLY A 198 3.38 8.86 23.61
CA GLY A 198 3.67 8.07 22.39
C GLY A 198 4.43 8.90 21.35
N GLY A 199 4.34 8.54 20.09
CA GLY A 199 5.08 9.17 19.00
C GLY A 199 5.68 8.14 18.06
N LYS A 200 5.27 6.86 18.18
CA LYS A 200 5.63 5.84 17.22
C LYS A 200 5.05 6.22 15.86
N ARG A 201 5.90 6.26 14.83
CA ARG A 201 5.46 6.50 13.46
C ARG A 201 4.88 5.24 12.88
N VAL A 202 3.73 5.37 12.22
CA VAL A 202 3.01 4.27 11.58
C VAL A 202 2.55 4.67 10.18
N VAL A 203 2.26 3.67 9.36
CA VAL A 203 1.65 3.82 8.05
C VAL A 203 0.30 3.11 8.08
N TYR A 204 -0.76 3.84 7.78
CA TYR A 204 -2.10 3.30 7.60
C TYR A 204 -2.33 2.99 6.12
N THR A 205 -2.84 1.81 5.86
CA THR A 205 -3.08 1.28 4.52
C THR A 205 -4.57 1.18 4.20
N THR A 206 -5.43 1.31 5.21
CA THR A 206 -6.89 1.15 5.13
C THR A 206 -7.59 2.46 5.46
N HIS A 207 -8.67 2.74 4.72
CA HIS A 207 -9.52 3.90 4.93
C HIS A 207 -10.03 3.99 6.37
N HIS A 208 -10.14 5.22 6.87
CA HIS A 208 -10.71 5.56 8.17
C HIS A 208 -11.47 6.90 8.03
N PRO A 209 -12.52 7.18 8.82
CA PRO A 209 -13.20 8.48 8.77
C PRO A 209 -12.26 9.68 8.82
N CYS A 210 -11.19 9.62 9.63
CA CYS A 210 -10.22 10.72 9.78
C CYS A 210 -9.12 10.78 8.71
N TRP A 211 -9.01 9.81 7.80
CA TRP A 211 -8.03 9.81 6.69
C TRP A 211 -8.43 8.88 5.57
N ASP A 212 -7.90 9.13 4.37
CA ASP A 212 -7.99 8.20 3.24
C ASP A 212 -6.76 7.30 3.18
N ALA A 213 -6.99 6.04 2.90
CA ALA A 213 -5.96 5.10 2.49
C ALA A 213 -6.57 4.06 1.54
N LYS A 214 -5.73 3.43 0.71
CA LYS A 214 -6.15 2.47 -0.30
C LYS A 214 -5.09 1.40 -0.44
N ASN A 215 -5.51 0.15 -0.46
CA ASN A 215 -4.64 -0.99 -0.50
C ASN A 215 -5.25 -2.08 -1.40
N ARG A 216 -4.61 -2.30 -2.57
CA ARG A 216 -5.00 -3.36 -3.52
C ARG A 216 -4.21 -4.66 -3.34
N PHE A 217 -3.33 -4.71 -2.32
CA PHE A 217 -2.35 -5.79 -2.16
C PHE A 217 -2.58 -6.65 -0.91
N GLY A 218 -3.64 -6.37 -0.15
CA GLY A 218 -3.95 -7.12 1.07
C GLY A 218 -3.01 -6.86 2.24
N LEU A 219 -2.36 -5.68 2.27
CA LEU A 219 -1.50 -5.28 3.39
C LEU A 219 -2.29 -5.17 4.69
N PRO A 220 -1.68 -5.40 5.86
CA PRO A 220 -2.26 -5.10 7.16
C PRO A 220 -2.71 -3.65 7.26
N GLU A 221 -3.74 -3.36 8.05
CA GLU A 221 -4.33 -2.01 8.21
C GLU A 221 -3.32 -0.96 8.70
N GLU A 222 -2.39 -1.37 9.57
CA GLU A 222 -1.33 -0.54 10.14
C GLU A 222 0.00 -1.26 10.03
N LEU A 223 1.02 -0.55 9.56
CA LEU A 223 2.40 -1.03 9.48
C LEU A 223 3.35 -0.08 10.22
N PRO A 224 4.48 -0.56 10.74
CA PRO A 224 5.56 0.31 11.19
C PRO A 224 6.00 1.24 10.04
N PHE A 225 6.42 2.47 10.38
CA PHE A 225 6.91 3.44 9.39
C PHE A 225 8.32 3.06 8.92
N GLU A 226 8.44 1.93 8.26
CA GLU A 226 9.66 1.37 7.72
C GLU A 226 9.36 0.68 6.39
N TYR A 227 10.16 0.97 5.35
CA TYR A 227 9.98 0.31 4.06
C TYR A 227 10.09 -1.21 4.16
N ALA A 228 10.96 -1.71 5.06
CA ALA A 228 11.12 -3.14 5.29
C ALA A 228 9.83 -3.86 5.73
N ALA A 229 8.90 -3.15 6.38
CA ALA A 229 7.59 -3.70 6.76
C ALA A 229 6.61 -3.77 5.57
N LEU A 230 6.81 -2.92 4.56
CA LEU A 230 5.99 -2.86 3.35
C LEU A 230 6.55 -3.81 2.26
N ALA A 231 7.87 -3.92 2.17
CA ALA A 231 8.57 -4.59 1.07
C ALA A 231 8.20 -6.08 0.88
N PRO A 232 8.07 -6.93 1.92
CA PRO A 232 7.77 -8.36 1.73
C PRO A 232 6.47 -8.59 0.99
N GLU A 233 5.44 -7.84 1.36
CA GLU A 233 4.11 -7.96 0.76
C GLU A 233 4.10 -7.47 -0.70
N LEU A 234 4.80 -6.36 -0.98
CA LEU A 234 4.93 -5.84 -2.34
C LEU A 234 5.79 -6.75 -3.22
N VAL A 235 6.88 -7.33 -2.69
CA VAL A 235 7.77 -8.24 -3.45
C VAL A 235 7.03 -9.51 -3.83
N THR A 236 6.19 -10.06 -2.96
CA THR A 236 5.38 -11.24 -3.27
C THR A 236 4.45 -10.96 -4.44
N VAL A 237 3.73 -9.85 -4.42
CA VAL A 237 2.84 -9.43 -5.50
C VAL A 237 3.59 -9.17 -6.81
N ILE A 238 4.76 -8.52 -6.75
CA ILE A 238 5.60 -8.24 -7.91
C ILE A 238 6.15 -9.54 -8.51
N ARG A 239 6.59 -10.51 -7.69
CA ARG A 239 7.11 -11.81 -8.16
C ARG A 239 6.02 -12.67 -8.80
N GLU A 240 4.83 -12.74 -8.24
CA GLU A 240 3.69 -13.43 -8.84
C GLU A 240 3.34 -12.84 -10.20
N ASN A 241 3.37 -11.51 -10.32
CA ASN A 241 3.13 -10.82 -11.58
C ASN A 241 4.23 -11.07 -12.62
N THR A 242 5.51 -11.11 -12.21
CA THR A 242 6.65 -11.35 -13.12
C THR A 242 6.69 -12.80 -13.61
N ALA A 243 6.37 -13.78 -12.75
CA ALA A 243 6.29 -15.17 -13.14
C ALA A 243 5.18 -15.44 -14.20
N ALA A 244 4.06 -14.71 -14.12
CA ALA A 244 2.98 -14.79 -15.10
C ALA A 244 3.36 -14.19 -16.47
N ALA A 245 4.28 -13.22 -16.50
CA ALA A 245 4.70 -12.54 -17.74
C ALA A 245 5.84 -13.27 -18.51
N THR A 246 6.58 -14.17 -17.85
CA THR A 246 7.74 -14.89 -18.44
C THR A 246 7.44 -16.31 -18.89
N ALA A 247 6.21 -16.79 -18.77
CA ALA A 247 5.84 -18.10 -19.33
C ALA A 247 5.86 -18.04 -20.86
N PRO A 248 6.69 -18.83 -21.57
CA PRO A 248 6.72 -18.85 -23.02
C PRO A 248 5.38 -19.38 -23.56
N LYS A 249 4.78 -18.60 -24.47
CA LYS A 249 3.62 -19.06 -25.26
C LYS A 249 4.06 -20.24 -26.12
N THR A 250 3.83 -21.45 -25.65
CA THR A 250 3.88 -22.64 -26.52
C THR A 250 2.46 -22.90 -26.99
N GLU A 251 2.15 -22.50 -28.19
CA GLU A 251 1.00 -22.99 -28.91
C GLU A 251 1.19 -24.48 -29.15
N THR A 252 0.38 -25.31 -28.53
CA THR A 252 0.19 -26.70 -28.96
C THR A 252 -1.28 -26.96 -29.15
N LEU A 253 -1.59 -27.31 -30.38
CA LEU A 253 -2.86 -27.83 -30.88
C LEU A 253 -3.33 -29.06 -30.10
N PRO A 254 -4.63 -29.31 -30.01
CA PRO A 254 -5.19 -30.37 -29.18
C PRO A 254 -4.99 -31.74 -29.81
N LYS A 255 -4.56 -32.71 -29.04
CA LYS A 255 -4.66 -34.14 -29.34
C LYS A 255 -5.31 -34.88 -28.15
N PRO A 256 -6.09 -35.93 -28.41
CA PRO A 256 -7.18 -36.39 -27.56
C PRO A 256 -6.73 -37.22 -26.36
N GLU A 257 -7.63 -37.28 -25.38
CA GLU A 257 -7.52 -38.06 -24.14
C GLU A 257 -7.26 -39.54 -24.37
N PRO A 258 -6.57 -40.18 -23.43
CA PRO A 258 -7.11 -41.41 -22.85
C PRO A 258 -7.11 -41.44 -21.32
N LYS A 259 -8.00 -42.24 -20.83
CA LYS A 259 -8.53 -42.55 -19.52
C LYS A 259 -7.48 -43.08 -18.49
N PRO A 260 -7.87 -43.19 -17.22
CA PRO A 260 -7.00 -43.05 -16.07
C PRO A 260 -6.45 -44.38 -15.52
N GLU A 261 -5.35 -44.29 -14.77
CA GLU A 261 -4.99 -45.09 -13.57
C GLU A 261 -3.50 -44.94 -13.22
N PRO A 262 -3.04 -45.36 -12.04
CA PRO A 262 -3.44 -44.96 -10.69
C PRO A 262 -2.29 -44.31 -9.86
N ALA A 263 -2.63 -43.91 -8.66
CA ALA A 263 -1.80 -43.26 -7.64
C ALA A 263 -0.40 -43.90 -7.43
N LYS A 264 0.61 -42.98 -7.22
CA LYS A 264 1.69 -43.21 -6.27
C LYS A 264 2.45 -41.95 -5.87
N ALA A 265 2.62 -41.89 -4.56
CA ALA A 265 3.74 -41.33 -3.78
C ALA A 265 3.87 -39.82 -3.65
N VAL A 266 3.53 -39.38 -2.50
CA VAL A 266 4.03 -38.33 -1.61
C VAL A 266 5.47 -37.92 -1.91
N GLU A 267 5.68 -36.64 -2.23
CA GLU A 267 6.96 -35.98 -2.05
C GLU A 267 6.82 -34.84 -1.03
N ALA A 268 7.82 -34.76 -0.16
CA ALA A 268 7.87 -34.03 1.07
C ALA A 268 7.94 -32.48 0.92
N PRO A 269 7.59 -31.71 1.96
CA PRO A 269 7.39 -30.27 1.89
C PRO A 269 8.70 -29.49 1.91
N ALA A 270 8.70 -28.37 1.20
CA ALA A 270 9.73 -27.33 1.24
C ALA A 270 9.90 -26.76 2.66
N ALA A 271 11.13 -26.38 3.00
CA ALA A 271 11.63 -25.93 4.29
C ALA A 271 10.65 -25.06 5.08
N THR A 272 10.08 -25.62 6.13
CA THR A 272 9.22 -24.93 7.09
C THR A 272 10.10 -24.04 7.97
N ASP A 273 9.69 -22.77 8.15
CA ASP A 273 10.27 -21.85 9.10
C ASP A 273 10.40 -22.55 10.48
N PRO A 274 11.61 -22.60 11.09
CA PRO A 274 11.85 -23.33 12.34
C PRO A 274 10.94 -22.86 13.48
N GLU A 275 10.55 -21.60 13.52
CA GLU A 275 9.61 -21.02 14.49
C GLU A 275 8.19 -21.57 14.27
N LYS A 276 7.74 -21.67 13.01
CA LYS A 276 6.44 -22.27 12.67
C LYS A 276 6.39 -23.75 13.03
N ALA A 277 7.45 -24.49 12.75
CA ALA A 277 7.55 -25.91 13.08
C ALA A 277 7.47 -26.16 14.59
N GLU A 278 8.08 -25.31 15.41
CA GLU A 278 8.03 -25.39 16.84
C GLU A 278 6.63 -25.10 17.39
N LEU A 279 5.96 -24.04 16.89
CA LEU A 279 4.58 -23.70 17.29
C LEU A 279 3.58 -24.80 16.91
N LEU A 280 3.75 -25.44 15.75
CA LEU A 280 2.91 -26.58 15.35
C LEU A 280 3.13 -27.80 16.24
N ARG A 281 4.38 -28.08 16.67
CA ARG A 281 4.64 -29.13 17.65
C ARG A 281 3.98 -28.86 19.01
N GLN A 282 4.12 -27.63 19.52
CA GLN A 282 3.47 -27.22 20.76
C GLN A 282 1.95 -27.35 20.66
N LEU A 283 1.35 -26.93 19.55
CA LEU A 283 -0.08 -27.01 19.35
C LEU A 283 -0.57 -28.46 19.26
N ASN A 284 0.16 -29.36 18.58
CA ASN A 284 -0.15 -30.79 18.54
C ASN A 284 -0.11 -31.41 19.95
N THR A 285 0.92 -31.09 20.75
CA THR A 285 1.03 -31.58 22.12
C THR A 285 -0.15 -31.07 22.98
N LEU A 286 -0.55 -29.82 22.84
CA LEU A 286 -1.68 -29.25 23.55
C LEU A 286 -3.02 -29.91 23.14
N MET A 287 -3.21 -30.21 21.86
CA MET A 287 -4.40 -30.93 21.36
C MET A 287 -4.47 -32.35 21.93
N GLU A 288 -3.35 -33.10 21.91
CA GLU A 288 -3.27 -34.46 22.50
C GLU A 288 -3.58 -34.44 23.99
N MET A 289 -2.94 -33.53 24.76
CA MET A 289 -3.20 -33.39 26.19
C MET A 289 -4.63 -32.91 26.50
N GLY A 290 -5.23 -32.13 25.61
CA GLY A 290 -6.58 -31.61 25.74
C GLY A 290 -7.68 -32.53 25.24
N GLY A 291 -7.34 -33.63 24.54
CA GLY A 291 -8.30 -34.52 23.89
C GLY A 291 -9.09 -33.84 22.75
N ILE A 292 -8.47 -32.86 22.08
CA ILE A 292 -9.11 -32.05 21.03
C ILE A 292 -8.59 -32.51 19.66
N SER A 293 -9.51 -32.84 18.76
CA SER A 293 -9.15 -33.18 17.39
C SER A 293 -8.80 -31.93 16.56
N PRO A 294 -7.96 -32.07 15.49
CA PRO A 294 -7.69 -30.98 14.54
C PRO A 294 -8.96 -30.29 14.03
N GLN A 295 -9.97 -31.05 13.70
CA GLN A 295 -11.25 -30.54 13.16
C GLN A 295 -12.02 -29.68 14.19
N GLN A 296 -11.99 -30.07 15.47
CA GLN A 296 -12.61 -29.28 16.55
C GLN A 296 -11.88 -27.96 16.78
N LEU A 297 -10.55 -27.97 16.71
CA LEU A 297 -9.75 -26.74 16.79
C LEU A 297 -10.04 -25.81 15.60
N GLU A 298 -10.02 -26.34 14.40
CA GLU A 298 -10.28 -25.58 13.15
C GLU A 298 -11.69 -24.99 13.16
N ALA A 299 -12.69 -25.73 13.60
CA ALA A 299 -14.07 -25.26 13.74
C ALA A 299 -14.19 -24.11 14.75
N GLU A 300 -13.53 -24.21 15.91
CA GLU A 300 -13.55 -23.15 16.93
C GLU A 300 -12.81 -21.90 16.48
N VAL A 301 -11.69 -22.04 15.78
CA VAL A 301 -10.91 -20.93 15.21
C VAL A 301 -11.71 -20.22 14.11
N ALA A 302 -12.42 -20.97 13.27
CA ALA A 302 -13.30 -20.43 12.24
C ALA A 302 -14.51 -19.70 12.85
N ARG A 303 -15.12 -20.29 13.90
CA ARG A 303 -16.25 -19.67 14.61
C ARG A 303 -15.89 -18.30 15.22
N ARG A 304 -14.63 -18.12 15.63
CA ARG A 304 -14.10 -16.84 16.14
C ARG A 304 -13.72 -15.86 15.05
N GLY A 305 -13.89 -16.22 13.77
CA GLY A 305 -13.53 -15.36 12.64
C GLY A 305 -12.03 -15.15 12.46
N VAL A 306 -11.18 -16.03 13.04
CA VAL A 306 -9.71 -15.89 12.97
C VAL A 306 -9.17 -16.44 11.66
N CYS A 307 -9.77 -17.54 11.15
CA CYS A 307 -9.46 -18.15 9.86
C CYS A 307 -10.75 -18.58 9.17
N PRO A 308 -10.77 -18.67 7.83
CA PRO A 308 -11.91 -19.23 7.08
C PRO A 308 -12.19 -20.67 7.49
N ALA A 309 -13.49 -21.07 7.45
CA ALA A 309 -13.90 -22.44 7.73
C ALA A 309 -13.22 -23.42 6.76
N GLY A 310 -12.71 -24.56 7.31
CA GLY A 310 -12.03 -25.59 6.54
C GLY A 310 -10.55 -25.31 6.23
N THR A 311 -9.96 -24.26 6.83
CA THR A 311 -8.52 -24.04 6.71
C THR A 311 -7.78 -24.97 7.69
N PRO A 312 -6.91 -25.89 7.22
CA PRO A 312 -6.10 -26.75 8.09
C PRO A 312 -5.17 -25.93 9.00
N PHE A 313 -5.04 -26.32 10.26
CA PHE A 313 -4.26 -25.55 11.23
C PHE A 313 -2.76 -25.48 10.91
N GLU A 314 -2.22 -26.39 10.11
CA GLU A 314 -0.85 -26.35 9.58
C GLU A 314 -0.63 -25.17 8.62
N GLN A 315 -1.70 -24.64 8.02
CA GLN A 315 -1.64 -23.50 7.11
C GLN A 315 -1.76 -22.16 7.85
N TYR A 316 -2.02 -22.15 9.15
CA TYR A 316 -2.09 -20.92 9.93
C TYR A 316 -0.73 -20.21 9.94
N ASN A 317 -0.79 -18.87 9.95
CA ASN A 317 0.42 -18.05 10.06
C ASN A 317 0.96 -18.05 11.51
N ILE A 318 2.24 -17.68 11.66
CA ILE A 318 2.92 -17.65 12.96
C ILE A 318 2.17 -16.80 14.01
N PRO A 319 1.68 -15.59 13.71
CA PRO A 319 0.90 -14.80 14.67
C PRO A 319 -0.37 -15.50 15.15
N THR A 320 -1.09 -16.19 14.26
CA THR A 320 -2.28 -16.95 14.61
C THR A 320 -1.94 -18.14 15.51
N LEU A 321 -0.90 -18.92 15.15
CA LEU A 321 -0.42 -20.03 15.97
C LEU A 321 0.00 -19.57 17.37
N LYS A 322 0.74 -18.48 17.50
CA LYS A 322 1.11 -17.87 18.81
C LYS A 322 -0.12 -17.50 19.63
N ARG A 323 -1.14 -16.90 19.03
CA ARG A 323 -2.37 -16.54 19.73
C ARG A 323 -3.15 -17.76 20.21
N ILE A 324 -3.21 -18.82 19.41
CA ILE A 324 -3.88 -20.08 19.77
C ILE A 324 -3.15 -20.74 20.92
N VAL A 325 -1.82 -20.87 20.85
CA VAL A 325 -1.02 -21.46 21.93
C VAL A 325 -1.15 -20.65 23.22
N ALA A 326 -1.03 -19.33 23.16
CA ALA A 326 -1.17 -18.44 24.32
C ALA A 326 -2.58 -18.44 24.93
N GLY A 327 -3.62 -18.62 24.09
CA GLY A 327 -5.03 -18.65 24.52
C GLY A 327 -5.62 -20.06 24.68
N TRP A 328 -4.78 -21.09 24.75
CA TRP A 328 -5.20 -22.51 24.69
C TRP A 328 -6.29 -22.88 25.67
N GLU A 329 -6.17 -22.51 26.96
CA GLU A 329 -7.15 -22.88 28.00
C GLU A 329 -8.56 -22.34 27.67
N VAL A 330 -8.65 -21.16 27.11
CA VAL A 330 -9.93 -20.56 26.68
C VAL A 330 -10.52 -21.31 25.47
N ILE A 331 -9.69 -21.72 24.53
CA ILE A 331 -10.10 -22.48 23.34
C ILE A 331 -10.59 -23.86 23.78
N LYS A 332 -9.82 -24.57 24.60
CA LYS A 332 -10.16 -25.86 25.16
C LYS A 332 -11.49 -25.83 25.91
N SER A 333 -11.67 -24.86 26.81
CA SER A 333 -12.92 -24.71 27.60
C SER A 333 -14.13 -24.51 26.68
N ASN A 334 -14.00 -23.73 25.60
CA ASN A 334 -15.11 -23.47 24.70
C ASN A 334 -15.47 -24.71 23.85
N ILE A 335 -14.48 -25.47 23.40
CA ILE A 335 -14.72 -26.71 22.67
C ILE A 335 -15.49 -27.72 23.55
N HIS A 336 -15.03 -27.93 24.79
CA HIS A 336 -15.70 -28.86 25.72
C HIS A 336 -17.11 -28.39 26.17
N ASN A 337 -17.38 -27.08 26.16
CA ASN A 337 -18.71 -26.54 26.48
C ASN A 337 -19.72 -26.67 25.30
N GLN A 338 -19.27 -26.97 24.10
CA GLN A 338 -20.12 -27.20 22.94
C GLN A 338 -20.55 -28.66 22.78
N GLU A 339 -19.91 -29.57 23.52
CA GLU A 339 -20.22 -31.00 23.52
C GLU A 339 -21.19 -31.42 24.65
N LYS A 340 -21.61 -30.46 25.49
CA LYS A 340 -22.65 -30.61 26.47
C LYS A 340 -23.99 -30.02 26.06
#